data_6949de99a245526c1e0b8e1bc2ed85a7
#
_entry.id   6949de99a245526c1e0b8e1bc2ed85a7
#
_cell.length_a   1.000
_cell.length_b   1.000
_cell.length_c   1.000
_cell.angle_alpha   90.00
_cell.angle_beta   90.00
_cell.angle_gamma   90.00
#
_symmetry.space_group_name_H-M   'P 1'
#
loop_
_entity.id
_entity.type
_entity.pdbx_description
1 polymer ?
#
loop_
_entity_poly.entity_id
_entity_poly.type
_entity_poly.pdbx_seq_one_letter_code
_entity_poly.pdbx_strand_id
1 'polypeptide(L)'
;MAEMPRSQYYCAMSLDGYIAESDDTLDWLLGYEGSYEGADAERGGSPSESDSPYERFYEGVGALVSGSVTYEFVLDHMAKTGAEWPYKGKPTWVLSSRDLPTPKGQDVDVRILNARVPDIHDEMIDGAGERNLWIVGGGNVASQFADEGLLDEVLVTVVPVVLGDGKPLFDRRLAGGPLQLAGVSPFDSGMVELRYEVKRDGRNG
;
A
#
# COMPACT_ATOMS: atom_id res chain seq x y z
N MET A 1 -16.02 -10.76 -18.59
CA MET A 1 -16.31 -9.46 -17.97
C MET A 1 -15.02 -8.97 -17.39
N ALA A 2 -14.60 -7.73 -17.65
CA ALA A 2 -13.43 -7.18 -16.96
C ALA A 2 -13.72 -7.18 -15.45
N GLU A 3 -12.74 -7.59 -14.67
CA GLU A 3 -12.84 -7.53 -13.20
C GLU A 3 -12.87 -6.04 -12.81
N MET A 4 -13.77 -5.66 -11.90
CA MET A 4 -13.82 -4.28 -11.44
C MET A 4 -12.55 -3.92 -10.65
N PRO A 5 -12.03 -2.69 -10.80
CA PRO A 5 -10.90 -2.22 -10.00
C PRO A 5 -11.13 -2.45 -8.50
N ARG A 6 -10.09 -2.90 -7.81
CA ARG A 6 -10.10 -3.14 -6.36
C ARG A 6 -9.31 -2.07 -5.63
N SER A 7 -9.74 -1.70 -4.44
CA SER A 7 -8.97 -0.90 -3.51
C SER A 7 -8.13 -1.83 -2.64
N GLN A 8 -6.81 -1.77 -2.82
CA GLN A 8 -5.85 -2.68 -2.19
C GLN A 8 -4.93 -1.91 -1.25
N TYR A 9 -4.86 -2.33 0.01
CA TYR A 9 -3.87 -1.83 0.96
C TYR A 9 -2.65 -2.74 0.94
N TYR A 10 -1.54 -2.24 0.39
CA TYR A 10 -0.27 -2.99 0.31
C TYR A 10 0.84 -2.23 1.02
N CYS A 11 1.45 -2.87 2.02
CA CYS A 11 2.57 -2.33 2.78
C CYS A 11 3.41 -3.44 3.43
N ALA A 12 4.58 -3.06 3.95
CA ALA A 12 5.35 -3.90 4.88
C ALA A 12 4.96 -3.60 6.33
N MET A 13 5.06 -4.59 7.21
CA MET A 13 4.93 -4.40 8.66
C MET A 13 5.95 -5.24 9.42
N SER A 14 6.30 -4.80 10.62
CA SER A 14 7.07 -5.58 11.57
C SER A 14 6.29 -6.81 12.05
N LEU A 15 6.99 -7.79 12.63
CA LEU A 15 6.36 -9.00 13.16
C LEU A 15 5.31 -8.71 14.24
N ASP A 16 5.45 -7.61 14.96
CA ASP A 16 4.52 -7.16 16.00
C ASP A 16 3.49 -6.12 15.51
N GLY A 17 3.36 -5.91 14.18
CA GLY A 17 2.22 -5.24 13.57
C GLY A 17 2.35 -3.75 13.32
N TYR A 18 3.55 -3.19 13.30
CA TYR A 18 3.81 -1.78 13.02
C TYR A 18 4.31 -1.55 11.59
N ILE A 19 3.88 -0.46 10.96
CA ILE A 19 4.27 -0.07 9.61
C ILE A 19 5.34 1.04 9.59
N ALA A 20 5.55 1.71 10.71
CA ALA A 20 6.60 2.71 10.93
C ALA A 20 6.95 2.78 12.41
N GLU A 21 8.09 3.35 12.74
CA GLU A 21 8.47 3.71 14.09
C GLU A 21 7.60 4.85 14.64
N SER A 22 7.69 5.12 15.94
CA SER A 22 6.85 6.14 16.59
C SER A 22 7.06 7.56 16.04
N ASP A 23 8.23 7.84 15.47
CA ASP A 23 8.63 9.09 14.83
C ASP A 23 8.40 9.12 13.31
N ASP A 24 7.64 8.14 12.78
CA ASP A 24 7.32 7.97 11.37
C ASP A 24 8.50 7.54 10.49
N THR A 25 9.62 7.08 11.05
CA THR A 25 10.77 6.55 10.30
C THR A 25 10.53 5.11 9.84
N LEU A 26 11.27 4.68 8.80
CA LEU A 26 11.25 3.34 8.22
C LEU A 26 12.65 2.70 8.21
N ASP A 27 13.54 3.11 9.11
CA ASP A 27 14.92 2.65 9.10
C ASP A 27 15.01 1.12 9.31
N TRP A 28 14.10 0.56 10.09
CA TRP A 28 13.95 -0.88 10.29
C TRP A 28 13.67 -1.66 9.00
N LEU A 29 12.92 -1.05 8.06
CA LEU A 29 12.57 -1.67 6.77
C LEU A 29 13.67 -1.41 5.73
N LEU A 30 14.13 -0.17 5.62
CA LEU A 30 15.15 0.22 4.65
C LEU A 30 16.52 -0.39 4.96
N GLY A 31 16.81 -0.66 6.24
CA GLY A 31 18.02 -1.34 6.68
C GLY A 31 17.94 -2.87 6.67
N TYR A 32 16.77 -3.46 6.35
CA TYR A 32 16.61 -4.90 6.27
C TYR A 32 17.19 -5.44 4.96
N GLU A 33 18.21 -6.28 5.03
CA GLU A 33 18.89 -6.87 3.84
C GLU A 33 18.13 -8.07 3.24
N GLY A 34 16.83 -8.15 3.44
CA GLY A 34 15.99 -9.21 2.91
C GLY A 34 15.67 -9.00 1.44
N SER A 35 15.70 -10.10 0.67
CA SER A 35 15.22 -10.12 -0.71
C SER A 35 13.86 -10.82 -0.82
N TYR A 36 13.14 -10.56 -1.90
CA TYR A 36 11.91 -11.27 -2.26
C TYR A 36 12.17 -12.58 -3.02
N GLU A 37 13.39 -13.12 -2.95
CA GLU A 37 13.72 -14.43 -3.54
C GLU A 37 12.94 -15.55 -2.82
N GLY A 38 12.63 -16.61 -3.55
CA GLY A 38 11.95 -17.79 -3.01
C GLY A 38 10.44 -17.84 -3.18
N ALA A 39 9.77 -16.71 -3.43
CA ALA A 39 8.30 -16.67 -3.59
C ALA A 39 7.77 -17.52 -4.77
N ASP A 40 8.59 -17.82 -5.75
CA ASP A 40 8.22 -18.57 -6.98
C ASP A 40 8.80 -19.98 -7.03
N ALA A 41 9.38 -20.51 -5.96
CA ALA A 41 9.96 -21.86 -5.93
C ALA A 41 8.95 -22.95 -6.33
N GLU A 42 7.64 -22.73 -6.14
CA GLU A 42 6.59 -23.66 -6.57
C GLU A 42 6.22 -23.56 -8.06
N ARG A 43 6.64 -22.53 -8.79
CA ARG A 43 6.30 -22.29 -10.20
C ARG A 43 7.40 -22.67 -11.19
N GLY A 44 8.55 -23.14 -10.73
CA GLY A 44 9.60 -23.73 -11.59
C GLY A 44 10.30 -22.77 -12.54
N GLY A 45 10.26 -21.47 -12.29
CA GLY A 45 11.00 -20.45 -13.03
C GLY A 45 12.19 -19.91 -12.21
N SER A 46 13.34 -19.65 -12.87
CA SER A 46 14.41 -18.86 -12.26
C SER A 46 13.89 -17.42 -12.12
N PRO A 47 13.91 -16.82 -10.91
CA PRO A 47 13.49 -15.43 -10.76
C PRO A 47 14.44 -14.53 -11.56
N SER A 48 13.91 -13.75 -12.49
CA SER A 48 14.62 -12.58 -12.98
C SER A 48 14.49 -11.47 -11.93
N GLU A 49 15.49 -10.59 -11.81
CA GLU A 49 15.42 -9.42 -10.91
C GLU A 49 14.17 -8.53 -11.15
N SER A 50 13.49 -8.72 -12.29
CA SER A 50 12.28 -8.01 -12.71
C SER A 50 10.96 -8.69 -12.29
N ASP A 51 10.96 -9.69 -11.41
CA ASP A 51 9.77 -10.50 -11.11
C ASP A 51 9.44 -10.54 -9.62
N SER A 52 9.74 -9.46 -8.90
CA SER A 52 9.41 -9.35 -7.48
C SER A 52 7.89 -9.27 -7.27
N PRO A 53 7.35 -9.76 -6.14
CA PRO A 53 5.93 -9.60 -5.81
C PRO A 53 5.46 -8.14 -5.83
N TYR A 54 6.34 -7.21 -5.44
CA TYR A 54 6.07 -5.78 -5.52
C TYR A 54 5.89 -5.30 -6.96
N GLU A 55 6.77 -5.71 -7.89
CA GLU A 55 6.66 -5.32 -9.30
C GLU A 55 5.39 -5.87 -9.93
N ARG A 56 5.06 -7.14 -9.70
CA ARG A 56 3.80 -7.74 -10.16
C ARG A 56 2.57 -7.03 -9.59
N PHE A 57 2.60 -6.69 -8.30
CA PHE A 57 1.55 -5.87 -7.69
C PHE A 57 1.47 -4.51 -8.37
N TYR A 58 2.61 -3.80 -8.52
CA TYR A 58 2.67 -2.45 -9.06
C TYR A 58 2.23 -2.35 -10.53
N GLU A 59 2.45 -3.39 -11.34
CA GLU A 59 1.91 -3.50 -12.69
C GLU A 59 0.37 -3.48 -12.72
N GLY A 60 -0.26 -4.07 -11.73
CA GLY A 60 -1.71 -4.07 -11.53
C GLY A 60 -2.28 -2.75 -11.00
N VAL A 61 -1.44 -1.80 -10.60
CA VAL A 61 -1.86 -0.51 -10.03
C VAL A 61 -2.11 0.52 -11.12
N GLY A 62 -3.27 1.16 -11.11
CA GLY A 62 -3.63 2.27 -12.00
C GLY A 62 -3.59 3.62 -11.33
N ALA A 63 -3.89 3.68 -10.04
CA ALA A 63 -3.92 4.91 -9.24
C ALA A 63 -3.44 4.65 -7.82
N LEU A 64 -3.08 5.71 -7.10
CA LEU A 64 -2.60 5.63 -5.72
C LEU A 64 -3.34 6.62 -4.81
N VAL A 65 -3.44 6.24 -3.52
CA VAL A 65 -3.88 7.16 -2.47
C VAL A 65 -3.01 6.99 -1.23
N SER A 66 -2.68 8.10 -0.57
CA SER A 66 -1.90 8.12 0.68
C SER A 66 -2.38 9.20 1.63
N GLY A 67 -2.00 9.09 2.89
CA GLY A 67 -2.06 10.19 3.84
C GLY A 67 -0.85 11.12 3.72
N SER A 68 -0.93 12.29 4.36
CA SER A 68 0.12 13.30 4.33
C SER A 68 1.47 12.81 4.84
N VAL A 69 1.51 12.01 5.91
CA VAL A 69 2.77 11.51 6.51
C VAL A 69 3.51 10.59 5.54
N THR A 70 2.82 9.62 4.93
CA THR A 70 3.41 8.75 3.90
C THR A 70 3.90 9.55 2.69
N TYR A 71 3.14 10.56 2.28
CA TYR A 71 3.52 11.42 1.17
C TYR A 71 4.78 12.24 1.50
N GLU A 72 4.85 12.86 2.68
CA GLU A 72 6.02 13.61 3.14
C GLU A 72 7.26 12.73 3.23
N PHE A 73 7.12 11.48 3.72
CA PHE A 73 8.21 10.51 3.72
C PHE A 73 8.78 10.29 2.30
N VAL A 74 7.92 10.13 1.29
CA VAL A 74 8.37 9.97 -0.11
C VAL A 74 9.12 11.22 -0.60
N LEU A 75 8.61 12.42 -0.30
CA LEU A 75 9.27 13.67 -0.66
C LEU A 75 10.64 13.84 0.02
N ASP A 76 10.72 13.51 1.31
CA ASP A 76 11.98 13.57 2.06
C ASP A 76 13.00 12.56 1.53
N HIS A 77 12.56 11.36 1.18
CA HIS A 77 13.40 10.35 0.54
C HIS A 77 13.95 10.85 -0.80
N MET A 78 13.09 11.42 -1.65
CA MET A 78 13.52 12.05 -2.92
C MET A 78 14.55 13.17 -2.70
N ALA A 79 14.30 14.03 -1.71
CA ALA A 79 15.21 15.12 -1.38
C ALA A 79 16.59 14.63 -0.90
N LYS A 80 16.64 13.57 -0.12
CA LYS A 80 17.86 12.97 0.43
C LYS A 80 18.68 12.20 -0.62
N THR A 81 18.00 11.51 -1.54
CA THR A 81 18.63 10.59 -2.50
C THR A 81 18.81 11.19 -3.89
N GLY A 82 18.12 12.28 -4.20
CA GLY A 82 18.03 12.81 -5.57
C GLY A 82 17.14 11.95 -6.50
N ALA A 83 16.37 11.01 -5.94
CA ALA A 83 15.46 10.18 -6.72
C ALA A 83 14.33 11.02 -7.32
N GLU A 84 13.79 10.56 -8.44
CA GLU A 84 12.61 11.13 -9.06
C GLU A 84 11.33 10.59 -8.39
N TRP A 85 10.19 11.22 -8.72
CA TRP A 85 8.88 10.75 -8.26
C TRP A 85 8.66 9.27 -8.64
N PRO A 86 8.42 8.37 -7.66
CA PRO A 86 8.39 6.93 -7.93
C PRO A 86 7.12 6.46 -8.66
N TYR A 87 6.03 7.26 -8.62
CA TYR A 87 4.72 6.87 -9.16
C TYR A 87 4.39 7.61 -10.46
N LYS A 88 5.37 7.79 -11.35
CA LYS A 88 5.18 8.44 -12.65
C LYS A 88 4.08 7.77 -13.47
N GLY A 89 3.26 8.60 -14.12
CA GLY A 89 2.18 8.14 -14.99
C GLY A 89 0.98 7.54 -14.27
N LYS A 90 0.95 7.58 -12.93
CA LYS A 90 -0.20 7.13 -12.15
C LYS A 90 -0.74 8.30 -11.32
N PRO A 91 -2.03 8.64 -11.44
CA PRO A 91 -2.64 9.66 -10.60
C PRO A 91 -2.54 9.25 -9.13
N THR A 92 -2.14 10.20 -8.30
CA THR A 92 -1.90 9.99 -6.87
C THR A 92 -2.69 11.00 -6.06
N TRP A 93 -3.61 10.53 -5.23
CA TRP A 93 -4.36 11.35 -4.29
C TRP A 93 -3.66 11.38 -2.93
N VAL A 94 -3.55 12.57 -2.35
CA VAL A 94 -2.99 12.77 -1.00
C VAL A 94 -4.07 13.39 -0.12
N LEU A 95 -4.52 12.64 0.87
CA LEU A 95 -5.53 13.09 1.82
C LEU A 95 -4.86 13.94 2.91
N SER A 96 -5.05 15.25 2.82
CA SER A 96 -4.45 16.20 3.75
C SER A 96 -5.27 17.48 3.87
N SER A 97 -5.37 18.01 5.09
CA SER A 97 -5.87 19.37 5.35
C SER A 97 -4.75 20.43 5.28
N ARG A 98 -3.50 19.98 5.09
CA ARG A 98 -2.32 20.84 5.01
C ARG A 98 -2.01 21.14 3.54
N ASP A 99 -1.44 22.32 3.30
CA ASP A 99 -0.84 22.67 2.02
C ASP A 99 0.55 22.02 1.95
N LEU A 100 0.72 21.07 1.03
CA LEU A 100 1.95 20.29 0.87
C LEU A 100 2.57 20.56 -0.51
N PRO A 101 3.90 20.54 -0.63
CA PRO A 101 4.56 20.75 -1.91
C PRO A 101 4.26 19.62 -2.90
N THR A 102 4.11 19.96 -4.18
CA THR A 102 3.94 18.98 -5.25
C THR A 102 5.27 18.72 -5.95
N PRO A 103 5.65 17.44 -6.19
CA PRO A 103 6.87 17.12 -6.93
C PRO A 103 6.83 17.71 -8.34
N LYS A 104 7.99 18.14 -8.82
CA LYS A 104 8.13 18.64 -10.21
C LYS A 104 8.67 17.51 -11.08
N GLY A 105 8.16 17.39 -12.29
CA GLY A 105 8.65 16.39 -13.24
C GLY A 105 7.66 16.09 -14.34
N GLN A 106 8.10 15.36 -15.34
CA GLN A 106 7.24 14.83 -16.38
C GLN A 106 6.42 13.65 -15.80
N ASP A 107 5.17 13.57 -16.21
CA ASP A 107 4.24 12.49 -15.81
C ASP A 107 3.97 12.41 -14.29
N VAL A 108 4.05 13.55 -13.60
CA VAL A 108 3.67 13.71 -12.19
C VAL A 108 2.22 14.21 -12.12
N ASP A 109 1.31 13.40 -11.61
CA ASP A 109 -0.10 13.76 -11.34
C ASP A 109 -0.38 13.53 -9.85
N VAL A 110 -0.20 14.56 -9.02
CA VAL A 110 -0.45 14.54 -7.58
C VAL A 110 -1.55 15.52 -7.23
N ARG A 111 -2.58 15.03 -6.55
CA ARG A 111 -3.78 15.78 -6.15
C ARG A 111 -3.90 15.78 -4.63
N ILE A 112 -3.65 16.92 -3.99
CA ILE A 112 -3.71 17.08 -2.54
C ILE A 112 -5.08 17.63 -2.18
N LEU A 113 -5.85 16.89 -1.41
CA LEU A 113 -7.26 17.19 -1.13
C LEU A 113 -7.59 17.00 0.35
N ASN A 114 -8.32 17.97 0.91
CA ASN A 114 -9.00 17.81 2.19
C ASN A 114 -10.42 17.24 1.94
N ALA A 115 -10.48 15.94 1.71
CA ALA A 115 -11.72 15.23 1.37
C ALA A 115 -11.83 13.94 2.19
N ARG A 116 -13.06 13.44 2.34
CA ARG A 116 -13.31 12.11 2.89
C ARG A 116 -13.20 11.07 1.76
N VAL A 117 -12.78 9.87 2.11
CA VAL A 117 -12.64 8.77 1.15
C VAL A 117 -13.89 8.55 0.29
N PRO A 118 -15.13 8.45 0.85
CA PRO A 118 -16.30 8.16 0.03
C PRO A 118 -16.65 9.29 -0.96
N ASP A 119 -16.22 10.53 -0.68
CA ASP A 119 -16.55 11.67 -1.53
C ASP A 119 -15.72 11.70 -2.83
N ILE A 120 -14.57 11.00 -2.85
CA ILE A 120 -13.62 10.98 -3.98
C ILE A 120 -13.28 9.58 -4.48
N HIS A 121 -13.86 8.52 -3.88
CA HIS A 121 -13.55 7.14 -4.24
C HIS A 121 -13.82 6.84 -5.72
N ASP A 122 -14.95 7.25 -6.24
CA ASP A 122 -15.32 7.02 -7.64
C ASP A 122 -14.32 7.71 -8.58
N GLU A 123 -13.87 8.94 -8.25
CA GLU A 123 -12.84 9.64 -9.02
C GLU A 123 -11.48 8.88 -9.00
N MET A 124 -11.12 8.30 -7.84
CA MET A 124 -9.91 7.48 -7.74
C MET A 124 -10.00 6.20 -8.56
N ILE A 125 -11.14 5.52 -8.55
CA ILE A 125 -11.40 4.31 -9.33
C ILE A 125 -11.40 4.63 -10.83
N ASP A 126 -12.04 5.72 -11.25
CA ASP A 126 -12.02 6.18 -12.65
C ASP A 126 -10.57 6.50 -13.08
N GLY A 127 -9.78 7.13 -12.22
CA GLY A 127 -8.37 7.40 -12.45
C GLY A 127 -7.49 6.16 -12.55
N ALA A 128 -7.88 5.07 -11.88
CA ALA A 128 -7.20 3.79 -11.97
C ALA A 128 -7.49 3.06 -13.30
N GLY A 129 -8.59 3.39 -13.98
CA GLY A 129 -9.03 2.77 -15.23
C GLY A 129 -9.43 1.31 -15.00
N GLU A 130 -8.82 0.39 -15.74
CA GLU A 130 -9.07 -1.07 -15.59
C GLU A 130 -8.16 -1.73 -14.53
N ARG A 131 -7.33 -0.95 -13.83
CA ARG A 131 -6.38 -1.42 -12.84
C ARG A 131 -6.84 -1.07 -11.43
N ASN A 132 -6.10 -1.57 -10.43
CA ASN A 132 -6.45 -1.38 -9.03
C ASN A 132 -6.01 -0.02 -8.48
N LEU A 133 -6.69 0.42 -7.43
CA LEU A 133 -6.31 1.54 -6.58
C LEU A 133 -5.41 1.02 -5.45
N TRP A 134 -4.18 1.53 -5.35
CA TRP A 134 -3.27 1.21 -4.26
C TRP A 134 -3.39 2.23 -3.13
N ILE A 135 -3.78 1.77 -1.96
CA ILE A 135 -3.66 2.51 -0.71
C ILE A 135 -2.23 2.29 -0.21
N VAL A 136 -1.36 3.29 -0.44
CA VAL A 136 0.07 3.22 -0.10
C VAL A 136 0.29 3.23 1.41
N GLY A 137 -0.55 3.99 2.13
CA GLY A 137 -0.49 4.14 3.57
C GLY A 137 -1.03 5.52 4.02
N GLY A 138 -1.10 5.86 5.31
CA GLY A 138 -0.86 5.01 6.49
C GLY A 138 -2.11 4.29 6.94
N GLY A 139 -2.01 3.63 8.09
CA GLY A 139 -3.09 2.83 8.68
C GLY A 139 -4.41 3.58 8.86
N ASN A 140 -4.37 4.90 9.08
CA ASN A 140 -5.60 5.72 9.16
C ASN A 140 -6.35 5.79 7.82
N VAL A 141 -5.64 5.97 6.69
CA VAL A 141 -6.29 6.00 5.37
C VAL A 141 -6.90 4.64 5.06
N ALA A 142 -6.16 3.55 5.28
CA ALA A 142 -6.68 2.19 5.10
C ALA A 142 -7.92 1.91 5.98
N SER A 143 -7.91 2.39 7.23
CA SER A 143 -9.05 2.28 8.13
C SER A 143 -10.27 3.06 7.62
N GLN A 144 -10.10 4.25 7.03
CA GLN A 144 -11.20 5.00 6.42
C GLN A 144 -11.84 4.24 5.24
N PHE A 145 -11.03 3.61 4.37
CA PHE A 145 -11.56 2.76 3.31
C PHE A 145 -12.34 1.56 3.86
N ALA A 146 -11.83 0.93 4.92
CA ALA A 146 -12.50 -0.20 5.55
C ALA A 146 -13.83 0.19 6.21
N ASP A 147 -13.88 1.33 6.92
CA ASP A 147 -15.08 1.82 7.59
C ASP A 147 -16.22 2.11 6.60
N GLU A 148 -15.88 2.55 5.39
CA GLU A 148 -16.85 2.84 4.32
C GLU A 148 -17.15 1.61 3.43
N GLY A 149 -16.58 0.44 3.74
CA GLY A 149 -16.73 -0.80 2.93
C GLY A 149 -16.11 -0.69 1.54
N LEU A 150 -15.08 0.15 1.39
CA LEU A 150 -14.38 0.44 0.14
C LEU A 150 -13.01 -0.25 0.06
N LEU A 151 -12.54 -0.91 1.12
CA LEU A 151 -11.33 -1.73 1.11
C LEU A 151 -11.67 -3.14 0.64
N ASP A 152 -10.99 -3.64 -0.38
CA ASP A 152 -11.21 -4.99 -0.94
C ASP A 152 -10.18 -6.00 -0.47
N GLU A 153 -8.93 -5.60 -0.42
CA GLU A 153 -7.82 -6.49 -0.09
C GLU A 153 -6.78 -5.80 0.79
N VAL A 154 -6.17 -6.61 1.65
CA VAL A 154 -4.97 -6.26 2.42
C VAL A 154 -3.85 -7.20 2.01
N LEU A 155 -2.78 -6.64 1.47
CA LEU A 155 -1.54 -7.35 1.18
C LEU A 155 -0.48 -6.80 2.13
N VAL A 156 0.09 -7.64 2.96
CA VAL A 156 1.08 -7.20 3.94
C VAL A 156 2.28 -8.12 3.94
N THR A 157 3.46 -7.54 3.74
CA THR A 157 4.73 -8.25 3.90
C THR A 157 5.17 -8.13 5.35
N VAL A 158 5.12 -9.23 6.07
CA VAL A 158 5.63 -9.33 7.44
C VAL A 158 7.14 -9.49 7.40
N VAL A 159 7.86 -8.51 7.92
CA VAL A 159 9.32 -8.54 8.08
C VAL A 159 9.64 -9.10 9.46
N PRO A 160 10.62 -10.00 9.63
CA PRO A 160 10.93 -10.66 10.90
C PRO A 160 11.72 -9.73 11.85
N VAL A 161 11.19 -8.52 12.08
CA VAL A 161 11.72 -7.50 13.00
C VAL A 161 10.64 -7.16 14.02
N VAL A 162 11.02 -6.90 15.26
CA VAL A 162 10.14 -6.49 16.35
C VAL A 162 10.49 -5.06 16.74
N LEU A 163 9.53 -4.16 16.69
CA LEU A 163 9.73 -2.74 17.02
C LEU A 163 9.37 -2.41 18.48
N GLY A 164 8.39 -3.11 19.05
CA GLY A 164 7.89 -2.89 20.39
C GLY A 164 6.86 -1.76 20.50
N ASP A 165 7.00 -0.70 19.72
CA ASP A 165 6.02 0.36 19.53
C ASP A 165 6.13 0.96 18.12
N GLY A 166 5.16 1.79 17.72
CA GLY A 166 5.16 2.40 16.39
C GLY A 166 3.77 2.74 15.86
N LYS A 167 3.69 3.00 14.56
CA LYS A 167 2.44 3.25 13.86
C LYS A 167 1.83 1.90 13.46
N PRO A 168 0.62 1.56 13.91
CA PRO A 168 0.02 0.26 13.63
C PRO A 168 -0.45 0.13 12.18
N LEU A 169 -0.57 -1.12 11.71
CA LEU A 169 -1.12 -1.46 10.39
C LEU A 169 -2.50 -0.81 10.15
N PHE A 170 -3.36 -0.85 11.16
CA PHE A 170 -4.63 -0.12 11.22
C PHE A 170 -4.68 0.66 12.53
N ASP A 171 -5.16 1.90 12.50
CA ASP A 171 -5.23 2.78 13.68
C ASP A 171 -6.43 2.49 14.58
N ARG A 172 -7.31 1.57 14.16
CA ARG A 172 -8.50 1.14 14.89
C ARG A 172 -8.97 -0.24 14.48
N ARG A 173 -9.94 -0.77 15.26
CA ARG A 173 -10.60 -2.03 14.92
C ARG A 173 -11.48 -1.84 13.69
N LEU A 174 -11.34 -2.74 12.71
CA LEU A 174 -12.21 -2.80 11.52
C LEU A 174 -13.58 -3.41 11.89
N ALA A 175 -14.65 -2.86 11.34
CA ALA A 175 -16.02 -3.27 11.64
C ALA A 175 -16.45 -4.57 10.95
N GLY A 176 -15.90 -4.91 9.78
CA GLY A 176 -16.33 -6.03 8.91
C GLY A 176 -15.99 -7.45 9.39
N GLY A 177 -15.59 -7.65 10.66
CA GLY A 177 -15.24 -8.96 11.18
C GLY A 177 -13.86 -9.48 10.71
N PRO A 178 -13.60 -10.80 10.78
CA PRO A 178 -12.31 -11.35 10.41
C PRO A 178 -12.08 -11.30 8.89
N LEU A 179 -10.86 -10.92 8.50
CA LEU A 179 -10.41 -10.97 7.12
C LEU A 179 -10.28 -12.42 6.65
N GLN A 180 -10.52 -12.69 5.37
CA GLN A 180 -10.38 -14.01 4.78
C GLN A 180 -9.00 -14.18 4.16
N LEU A 181 -8.20 -15.14 4.66
CA LEU A 181 -6.90 -15.42 4.07
C LEU A 181 -7.07 -15.94 2.64
N ALA A 182 -6.44 -15.26 1.69
CA ALA A 182 -6.46 -15.56 0.25
C ALA A 182 -5.12 -16.11 -0.26
N GLY A 183 -4.00 -15.81 0.41
CA GLY A 183 -2.69 -16.29 0.01
C GLY A 183 -1.62 -16.09 1.06
N VAL A 184 -0.57 -16.90 0.98
CA VAL A 184 0.64 -16.81 1.79
C VAL A 184 1.83 -17.08 0.88
N SER A 185 2.81 -16.19 0.87
CA SER A 185 4.05 -16.34 0.09
C SER A 185 5.26 -16.14 1.00
N PRO A 186 5.95 -17.22 1.40
CA PRO A 186 7.20 -17.12 2.15
C PRO A 186 8.36 -16.72 1.22
N PHE A 187 9.32 -15.98 1.75
CA PHE A 187 10.57 -15.60 1.07
C PHE A 187 11.78 -16.20 1.78
N ASP A 188 12.86 -16.46 1.04
CA ASP A 188 14.10 -17.04 1.58
C ASP A 188 14.75 -16.12 2.65
N SER A 189 14.47 -14.83 2.59
CA SER A 189 14.87 -13.83 3.59
C SER A 189 14.17 -13.98 4.95
N GLY A 190 13.17 -14.86 5.07
CA GLY A 190 12.33 -14.98 6.27
C GLY A 190 11.13 -14.03 6.31
N MET A 191 10.98 -13.15 5.34
CA MET A 191 9.74 -12.38 5.17
C MET A 191 8.59 -13.30 4.72
N VAL A 192 7.35 -12.89 5.00
CA VAL A 192 6.13 -13.57 4.54
C VAL A 192 5.14 -12.54 4.03
N GLU A 193 4.71 -12.67 2.78
CA GLU A 193 3.57 -11.89 2.29
C GLU A 193 2.26 -12.62 2.60
N LEU A 194 1.33 -11.90 3.19
CA LEU A 194 -0.02 -12.35 3.49
C LEU A 194 -1.01 -11.54 2.66
N ARG A 195 -1.91 -12.23 1.97
CA ARG A 195 -3.00 -11.63 1.23
C ARG A 195 -4.32 -11.98 1.88
N TYR A 196 -5.11 -10.98 2.21
CA TYR A 196 -6.43 -11.12 2.80
C TYR A 196 -7.49 -10.42 1.96
N GLU A 197 -8.64 -11.04 1.80
CA GLU A 197 -9.85 -10.41 1.28
C GLU A 197 -10.67 -9.83 2.43
N VAL A 198 -11.19 -8.62 2.19
CA VAL A 198 -12.10 -7.94 3.11
C VAL A 198 -13.52 -8.27 2.72
N LYS A 199 -14.27 -8.90 3.63
CA LYS A 199 -15.68 -9.18 3.40
C LYS A 199 -16.48 -7.88 3.41
N ARG A 200 -17.16 -7.60 2.32
CA ARG A 200 -18.13 -6.51 2.27
C ARG A 200 -19.46 -7.03 2.83
N ASP A 201 -19.93 -6.44 3.93
CA ASP A 201 -21.28 -6.71 4.39
C ASP A 201 -22.29 -6.19 3.34
N GLY A 202 -22.96 -7.12 2.64
CA GLY A 202 -24.19 -6.82 1.89
C GLY A 202 -24.08 -6.40 0.43
N ARG A 203 -22.97 -6.62 -0.29
CA ARG A 203 -22.91 -6.47 -1.76
C ARG A 203 -22.77 -7.80 -2.52
N ASN A 204 -23.51 -8.82 -2.10
CA ASN A 204 -23.80 -9.99 -2.92
C ASN A 204 -25.31 -10.01 -3.17
N GLY A 205 -25.73 -9.43 -4.27
CA GLY A 205 -27.08 -9.47 -4.83
C GLY A 205 -26.99 -9.43 -6.34
#